data_5fb84d112139408c3dc00f88676c9c80
#
_entry.id   5fb84d112139408c3dc00f88676c9c80
#
_cell.length_a   1.000
_cell.length_b   1.000
_cell.length_c   1.000
_cell.angle_alpha   90.00
_cell.angle_beta   90.00
_cell.angle_gamma   90.00
#
_symmetry.space_group_name_H-M   'P 1'
#
loop_
_entity.id
_entity.type
_entity.pdbx_description
1 polymer ?
#
loop_
_entity_poly.entity_id
_entity_poly.type
_entity_poly.pdbx_seq_one_letter_code
_entity_poly.pdbx_strand_id
1 'polypeptide(L)'
;PKQVKEAIIETLNEDAPNFVHGYMNNSGYEEVRERIAQSLNRRFDTKFSQNNIIMTVGAAGGLNVALKTLLDPGDEVIAFAPYFGEYNNYVANFDGVMVVVPADVPSFQLDLETFAKKITAKTKAVIVNNPNNPTGVVYSEETIQKLAAVLEEKQKEFGTQIYLIADEPYRELAY
;
A
#
# COMPACT_ATOMS: atom_id res chain seq x y z
N PRO A 1 21.53 -0.83 -11.71
CA PRO A 1 21.93 0.21 -12.66
C PRO A 1 23.30 0.80 -12.29
N LYS A 2 24.04 1.27 -13.29
CA LYS A 2 25.40 1.81 -13.10
C LYS A 2 25.39 3.00 -12.15
N GLN A 3 24.41 3.90 -12.30
CA GLN A 3 24.26 5.10 -11.48
C GLN A 3 24.10 4.77 -9.98
N VAL A 4 23.38 3.69 -9.66
CA VAL A 4 23.19 3.27 -8.26
C VAL A 4 24.52 2.84 -7.65
N LYS A 5 25.31 2.05 -8.39
CA LYS A 5 26.64 1.61 -7.93
C LYS A 5 27.57 2.79 -7.73
N GLU A 6 27.58 3.75 -8.65
CA GLU A 6 28.42 4.95 -8.57
C GLU A 6 28.02 5.81 -7.37
N ALA A 7 26.73 6.05 -7.14
CA ALA A 7 26.25 6.80 -5.98
C ALA A 7 26.60 6.13 -4.64
N ILE A 8 26.53 4.79 -4.55
CA ILE A 8 26.95 4.08 -3.34
C ILE A 8 28.45 4.28 -3.09
N ILE A 9 29.30 4.17 -4.12
CA ILE A 9 30.74 4.35 -4.00
C ILE A 9 31.05 5.79 -3.58
N GLU A 10 30.39 6.79 -4.18
CA GLU A 10 30.54 8.20 -3.84
C GLU A 10 30.18 8.44 -2.36
N THR A 11 29.00 7.94 -1.91
CA THR A 11 28.58 8.06 -0.51
C THR A 11 29.58 7.44 0.46
N LEU A 12 30.15 6.26 0.14
CA LEU A 12 31.12 5.61 1.00
C LEU A 12 32.47 6.34 1.07
N ASN A 13 32.79 7.18 0.10
CA ASN A 13 34.00 7.98 0.07
C ASN A 13 33.82 9.36 0.75
N GLU A 14 32.65 9.68 1.25
CA GLU A 14 32.40 10.94 1.94
C GLU A 14 33.06 10.96 3.33
N ASP A 15 33.64 12.11 3.69
CA ASP A 15 34.35 12.32 4.98
C ASP A 15 33.38 12.61 6.15
N ALA A 16 32.17 12.09 6.11
CA ALA A 16 31.16 12.30 7.15
C ALA A 16 30.70 10.95 7.75
N PRO A 17 31.55 10.27 8.57
CA PRO A 17 31.25 8.91 9.07
C PRO A 17 29.94 8.83 9.85
N ASN A 18 29.56 9.88 10.58
CA ASN A 18 28.30 9.92 11.31
C ASN A 18 27.07 9.99 10.37
N PHE A 19 27.23 10.56 9.20
CA PHE A 19 26.20 10.59 8.17
C PHE A 19 26.13 9.25 7.43
N VAL A 20 27.28 8.70 7.04
CA VAL A 20 27.35 7.46 6.25
C VAL A 20 27.00 6.22 7.07
N HIS A 21 27.43 6.19 8.36
CA HIS A 21 27.34 5.01 9.23
C HIS A 21 26.50 5.24 10.49
N GLY A 22 25.94 6.44 10.67
CA GLY A 22 25.15 6.80 11.84
C GLY A 22 23.68 6.41 11.72
N TYR A 23 22.95 6.67 12.80
CA TYR A 23 21.49 6.54 12.79
C TYR A 23 20.85 7.68 12.04
N MET A 24 19.79 7.37 11.29
CA MET A 24 18.88 8.37 10.73
C MET A 24 17.58 8.45 11.53
N ASN A 25 16.74 9.43 11.22
CA ASN A 25 15.37 9.48 11.72
C ASN A 25 14.61 8.19 11.34
N ASN A 26 13.78 7.67 12.24
CA ASN A 26 13.01 6.44 12.04
C ASN A 26 12.12 6.47 10.78
N SER A 27 11.66 7.66 10.38
CA SER A 27 10.87 7.84 9.16
C SER A 27 11.72 7.95 7.89
N GLY A 28 13.05 7.96 8.01
CA GLY A 28 13.99 8.22 6.92
C GLY A 28 14.45 9.69 6.85
N TYR A 29 15.42 9.98 6.00
CA TYR A 29 15.95 11.33 5.81
C TYR A 29 14.88 12.32 5.35
N GLU A 30 14.78 13.47 6.01
CA GLU A 30 13.74 14.48 5.75
C GLU A 30 13.77 15.00 4.32
N GLU A 31 14.96 15.34 3.83
CA GLU A 31 15.13 15.84 2.47
C GLU A 31 14.75 14.80 1.39
N VAL A 32 14.99 13.52 1.62
CA VAL A 32 14.58 12.44 0.72
C VAL A 32 13.06 12.34 0.71
N ARG A 33 12.44 12.32 1.89
CA ARG A 33 10.98 12.28 2.03
C ARG A 33 10.30 13.49 1.40
N GLU A 34 10.90 14.69 1.57
CA GLU A 34 10.38 15.92 0.95
C GLU A 34 10.46 15.84 -0.59
N ARG A 35 11.57 15.37 -1.15
CA ARG A 35 11.70 15.17 -2.61
C ARG A 35 10.68 14.18 -3.16
N ILE A 36 10.39 13.10 -2.41
CA ILE A 36 9.34 12.14 -2.78
C ILE A 36 7.97 12.81 -2.76
N ALA A 37 7.64 13.53 -1.68
CA ALA A 37 6.38 14.28 -1.56
C ALA A 37 6.19 15.26 -2.72
N GLN A 38 7.20 16.06 -3.03
CA GLN A 38 7.17 16.98 -4.17
C GLN A 38 7.01 16.27 -5.52
N SER A 39 7.62 15.10 -5.71
CA SER A 39 7.43 14.30 -6.91
C SER A 39 5.99 13.83 -7.05
N LEU A 40 5.40 13.32 -5.97
CA LEU A 40 3.99 12.90 -5.94
C LEU A 40 3.04 14.08 -6.23
N ASN A 41 3.29 15.23 -5.60
CA ASN A 41 2.49 16.44 -5.81
C ASN A 41 2.49 16.90 -7.27
N ARG A 42 3.65 16.88 -7.93
CA ARG A 42 3.75 17.25 -9.36
C ARG A 42 3.05 16.26 -10.29
N ARG A 43 3.07 14.96 -9.93
CA ARG A 43 2.55 13.89 -10.81
C ARG A 43 1.06 13.66 -10.64
N PHE A 44 0.53 13.88 -9.44
CA PHE A 44 -0.82 13.45 -9.07
C PHE A 44 -1.66 14.56 -8.43
N ASP A 45 -1.21 15.82 -8.51
CA ASP A 45 -1.89 16.99 -7.93
C ASP A 45 -2.26 16.80 -6.44
N THR A 46 -1.35 16.17 -5.69
CA THR A 46 -1.50 15.99 -4.25
C THR A 46 -0.85 17.13 -3.47
N LYS A 47 -1.03 17.15 -2.14
CA LYS A 47 -0.49 18.19 -1.23
C LYS A 47 0.29 17.54 -0.08
N PHE A 48 1.15 16.59 -0.40
CA PHE A 48 1.98 15.91 0.59
C PHE A 48 3.19 16.77 0.98
N SER A 49 3.66 16.56 2.20
CA SER A 49 4.93 17.03 2.73
C SER A 49 5.76 15.83 3.20
N GLN A 50 6.97 16.06 3.63
CA GLN A 50 7.81 15.02 4.27
C GLN A 50 7.09 14.28 5.41
N ASN A 51 6.15 14.92 6.11
CA ASN A 51 5.41 14.32 7.22
C ASN A 51 4.38 13.26 6.79
N ASN A 52 4.07 13.20 5.51
CA ASN A 52 3.19 12.19 4.92
C ASN A 52 3.95 10.99 4.34
N ILE A 53 5.28 11.02 4.38
CA ILE A 53 6.15 10.00 3.79
C ILE A 53 6.91 9.27 4.90
N ILE A 54 6.88 7.96 4.86
CA ILE A 54 7.66 7.08 5.75
C ILE A 54 8.46 6.11 4.87
N MET A 55 9.77 6.07 5.08
CA MET A 55 10.63 5.11 4.39
C MET A 55 10.60 3.77 5.13
N THR A 56 10.46 2.69 4.36
CA THR A 56 10.42 1.33 4.90
C THR A 56 11.35 0.39 4.13
N VAL A 57 11.61 -0.79 4.69
CA VAL A 57 12.39 -1.83 4.03
C VAL A 57 11.48 -2.58 3.04
N GLY A 58 11.31 -1.99 1.87
CA GLY A 58 10.42 -2.49 0.81
C GLY A 58 8.93 -2.38 1.15
N ALA A 59 8.07 -2.78 0.19
CA ALA A 59 6.62 -2.76 0.36
C ALA A 59 6.15 -3.69 1.49
N ALA A 60 6.81 -4.84 1.67
CA ALA A 60 6.51 -5.77 2.76
C ALA A 60 6.65 -5.11 4.14
N GLY A 61 7.74 -4.34 4.35
CA GLY A 61 7.93 -3.56 5.57
C GLY A 61 6.84 -2.51 5.74
N GLY A 62 6.49 -1.81 4.66
CA GLY A 62 5.42 -0.80 4.66
C GLY A 62 4.05 -1.39 5.03
N LEU A 63 3.68 -2.52 4.42
CA LEU A 63 2.42 -3.21 4.71
C LEU A 63 2.36 -3.69 6.16
N ASN A 64 3.43 -4.29 6.69
CA ASN A 64 3.47 -4.72 8.09
C ASN A 64 3.35 -3.52 9.05
N VAL A 65 4.01 -2.40 8.78
CA VAL A 65 3.88 -1.19 9.61
C VAL A 65 2.45 -0.64 9.55
N ALA A 66 1.85 -0.55 8.37
CA ALA A 66 0.48 -0.08 8.19
C ALA A 66 -0.52 -0.99 8.93
N LEU A 67 -0.45 -2.29 8.71
CA LEU A 67 -1.35 -3.26 9.35
C LEU A 67 -1.17 -3.28 10.87
N LYS A 68 0.08 -3.24 11.37
CA LYS A 68 0.33 -3.12 12.82
C LYS A 68 -0.29 -1.88 13.44
N THR A 69 -0.31 -0.78 12.69
CA THR A 69 -0.87 0.49 13.18
C THR A 69 -2.40 0.49 13.17
N LEU A 70 -3.01 -0.22 12.22
CA LEU A 70 -4.44 -0.17 11.98
C LEU A 70 -5.23 -1.26 12.69
N LEU A 71 -4.68 -2.49 12.81
CA LEU A 71 -5.43 -3.66 13.25
C LEU A 71 -5.45 -3.83 14.76
N ASP A 72 -6.64 -4.12 15.26
CA ASP A 72 -6.85 -4.80 16.53
C ASP A 72 -7.12 -6.30 16.28
N PRO A 73 -6.89 -7.18 17.27
CA PRO A 73 -7.15 -8.61 17.11
C PRO A 73 -8.59 -8.90 16.66
N GLY A 74 -8.72 -9.65 15.57
CA GLY A 74 -10.00 -10.01 14.97
C GLY A 74 -10.56 -9.00 13.96
N ASP A 75 -9.86 -7.90 13.70
CA ASP A 75 -10.20 -7.00 12.60
C ASP A 75 -10.01 -7.70 11.25
N GLU A 76 -10.88 -7.38 10.30
CA GLU A 76 -10.89 -7.98 8.97
C GLU A 76 -10.14 -7.11 7.96
N VAL A 77 -9.33 -7.77 7.12
CA VAL A 77 -8.67 -7.15 5.97
C VAL A 77 -9.13 -7.86 4.70
N ILE A 78 -9.70 -7.11 3.75
CA ILE A 78 -10.20 -7.66 2.50
C ILE A 78 -9.11 -7.59 1.43
N ALA A 79 -8.96 -8.67 0.65
CA ALA A 79 -8.19 -8.70 -0.59
C ALA A 79 -8.97 -9.40 -1.70
N PHE A 80 -8.64 -9.06 -2.96
CA PHE A 80 -9.27 -9.63 -4.15
C PHE A 80 -8.39 -10.73 -4.75
N ALA A 81 -8.93 -11.94 -4.87
CA ALA A 81 -8.22 -13.06 -5.47
C ALA A 81 -8.10 -12.91 -7.01
N PRO A 82 -7.02 -13.40 -7.63
CA PRO A 82 -5.80 -13.85 -6.95
C PRO A 82 -4.97 -12.67 -6.48
N TYR A 83 -4.29 -12.80 -5.36
CA TYR A 83 -3.47 -11.75 -4.75
C TYR A 83 -2.11 -12.31 -4.31
N PHE A 84 -1.20 -11.42 -3.96
CA PHE A 84 0.12 -11.79 -3.45
C PHE A 84 -0.01 -12.55 -2.12
N GLY A 85 0.38 -13.83 -2.10
CA GLY A 85 0.10 -14.77 -1.01
C GLY A 85 0.61 -14.33 0.37
N GLU A 86 1.66 -13.50 0.42
CA GLU A 86 2.23 -12.99 1.67
C GLU A 86 1.26 -12.08 2.46
N TYR A 87 0.23 -11.52 1.83
CA TYR A 87 -0.77 -10.73 2.56
C TYR A 87 -1.42 -11.53 3.70
N ASN A 88 -1.60 -12.85 3.52
CA ASN A 88 -2.11 -13.71 4.58
C ASN A 88 -1.23 -13.66 5.83
N ASN A 89 0.09 -13.74 5.63
CA ASN A 89 1.06 -13.69 6.71
C ASN A 89 1.08 -12.31 7.37
N TYR A 90 1.06 -11.23 6.56
CA TYR A 90 1.09 -9.87 7.09
C TYR A 90 -0.12 -9.55 7.95
N VAL A 91 -1.33 -10.01 7.56
CA VAL A 91 -2.55 -9.83 8.34
C VAL A 91 -2.52 -10.70 9.60
N ALA A 92 -2.13 -11.99 9.46
CA ALA A 92 -2.07 -12.93 10.57
C ALA A 92 -1.04 -12.52 11.64
N ASN A 93 0.06 -11.84 11.27
CA ASN A 93 1.07 -11.36 12.20
C ASN A 93 0.52 -10.42 13.28
N PHE A 94 -0.65 -9.84 13.04
CA PHE A 94 -1.29 -8.87 13.95
C PHE A 94 -2.69 -9.33 14.37
N ASP A 95 -2.91 -10.66 14.40
CA ASP A 95 -4.16 -11.28 14.79
C ASP A 95 -5.38 -10.82 13.96
N GLY A 96 -5.14 -10.29 12.77
CA GLY A 96 -6.18 -9.92 11.81
C GLY A 96 -6.73 -11.13 11.07
N VAL A 97 -7.89 -10.97 10.46
CA VAL A 97 -8.59 -12.00 9.68
C VAL A 97 -8.60 -11.60 8.20
N MET A 98 -8.00 -12.44 7.34
CA MET A 98 -8.06 -12.23 5.89
C MET A 98 -9.42 -12.62 5.35
N VAL A 99 -10.10 -11.70 4.68
CA VAL A 99 -11.37 -11.90 3.96
C VAL A 99 -11.12 -11.81 2.47
N VAL A 100 -11.42 -12.86 1.73
CA VAL A 100 -11.10 -12.95 0.30
C VAL A 100 -12.36 -12.74 -0.54
N VAL A 101 -12.30 -11.76 -1.46
CA VAL A 101 -13.25 -11.64 -2.56
C VAL A 101 -12.79 -12.58 -3.68
N PRO A 102 -13.63 -13.52 -4.15
CA PRO A 102 -13.27 -14.45 -5.22
C PRO A 102 -12.91 -13.73 -6.52
N ALA A 103 -12.08 -14.36 -7.34
CA ALA A 103 -11.75 -13.87 -8.66
C ALA A 103 -12.97 -13.87 -9.59
N ASP A 104 -13.15 -12.81 -10.35
CA ASP A 104 -14.03 -12.79 -11.51
C ASP A 104 -13.28 -13.34 -12.74
N VAL A 105 -13.54 -14.58 -13.09
CA VAL A 105 -12.85 -15.29 -14.19
C VAL A 105 -13.70 -15.22 -15.45
N PRO A 106 -13.11 -14.89 -16.61
CA PRO A 106 -11.68 -14.75 -16.91
C PRO A 106 -11.14 -13.32 -16.81
N SER A 107 -11.93 -12.34 -16.41
CA SER A 107 -11.56 -10.93 -16.49
C SER A 107 -10.53 -10.51 -15.42
N PHE A 108 -10.58 -11.17 -14.27
CA PHE A 108 -9.83 -10.80 -13.05
C PHE A 108 -10.05 -9.36 -12.60
N GLN A 109 -11.18 -8.74 -13.00
CA GLN A 109 -11.58 -7.44 -12.49
C GLN A 109 -12.17 -7.58 -11.08
N LEU A 110 -12.34 -6.45 -10.37
CA LEU A 110 -12.89 -6.46 -9.01
C LEU A 110 -14.39 -6.77 -9.03
N ASP A 111 -14.80 -7.87 -8.39
CA ASP A 111 -16.22 -8.16 -8.11
C ASP A 111 -16.72 -7.28 -6.96
N LEU A 112 -17.18 -6.08 -7.31
CA LEU A 112 -17.64 -5.09 -6.34
C LEU A 112 -18.95 -5.46 -5.66
N GLU A 113 -19.79 -6.30 -6.28
CA GLU A 113 -21.02 -6.80 -5.65
C GLU A 113 -20.70 -7.75 -4.51
N THR A 114 -19.84 -8.75 -4.77
CA THR A 114 -19.37 -9.67 -3.73
C THR A 114 -18.55 -8.94 -2.67
N PHE A 115 -17.72 -7.97 -3.08
CA PHE A 115 -16.97 -7.13 -2.17
C PHE A 115 -17.89 -6.41 -1.16
N ALA A 116 -18.93 -5.72 -1.64
CA ALA A 116 -19.87 -5.01 -0.78
C ALA A 116 -20.57 -5.95 0.24
N LYS A 117 -20.86 -7.19 -0.16
CA LYS A 117 -21.46 -8.20 0.72
C LYS A 117 -20.49 -8.74 1.79
N LYS A 118 -19.19 -8.68 1.53
CA LYS A 118 -18.14 -9.18 2.46
C LYS A 118 -17.67 -8.15 3.47
N ILE A 119 -18.02 -6.88 3.29
CA ILE A 119 -17.71 -5.84 4.27
C ILE A 119 -18.61 -6.00 5.49
N THR A 120 -18.02 -6.00 6.67
CA THR A 120 -18.69 -6.08 7.98
C THR A 120 -18.26 -4.93 8.89
N ALA A 121 -18.88 -4.82 10.04
CA ALA A 121 -18.47 -3.86 11.08
C ALA A 121 -17.02 -4.10 11.60
N LYS A 122 -16.43 -5.27 11.31
CA LYS A 122 -15.04 -5.61 11.65
C LYS A 122 -14.05 -5.27 10.54
N THR A 123 -14.53 -4.93 9.35
CA THR A 123 -13.65 -4.60 8.23
C THR A 123 -12.88 -3.32 8.53
N LYS A 124 -11.57 -3.44 8.67
CA LYS A 124 -10.66 -2.34 8.97
C LYS A 124 -9.91 -1.82 7.76
N ALA A 125 -9.51 -2.72 6.86
CA ALA A 125 -8.75 -2.34 5.67
C ALA A 125 -9.09 -3.18 4.46
N VAL A 126 -8.80 -2.61 3.28
CA VAL A 126 -8.88 -3.30 1.98
C VAL A 126 -7.53 -3.11 1.29
N ILE A 127 -6.91 -4.19 0.84
CA ILE A 127 -5.68 -4.15 0.06
C ILE A 127 -6.02 -4.27 -1.42
N VAL A 128 -5.61 -3.28 -2.20
CA VAL A 128 -5.73 -3.27 -3.66
C VAL A 128 -4.33 -3.21 -4.26
N ASN A 129 -3.95 -4.28 -4.96
CA ASN A 129 -2.68 -4.35 -5.69
C ASN A 129 -2.95 -4.04 -7.17
N ASN A 130 -2.46 -2.90 -7.64
CA ASN A 130 -2.72 -2.40 -8.98
C ASN A 130 -1.47 -1.69 -9.59
N PRO A 131 -0.89 -2.19 -10.68
CA PRO A 131 -1.21 -3.42 -11.41
C PRO A 131 -1.07 -4.68 -10.55
N ASN A 132 -1.94 -5.67 -10.80
CA ASN A 132 -2.08 -6.83 -9.92
C ASN A 132 -0.99 -7.87 -10.09
N ASN A 133 -0.47 -8.39 -9.00
CA ASN A 133 0.31 -9.61 -8.94
C ASN A 133 -0.56 -10.75 -8.34
N PRO A 134 -0.84 -11.86 -9.05
CA PRO A 134 -0.05 -12.38 -10.19
C PRO A 134 -0.65 -12.13 -11.57
N THR A 135 -1.83 -11.54 -11.72
CA THR A 135 -2.57 -11.53 -12.99
C THR A 135 -2.03 -10.55 -14.04
N GLY A 136 -1.36 -9.49 -13.63
CA GLY A 136 -0.95 -8.39 -14.49
C GLY A 136 -2.10 -7.45 -14.90
N VAL A 137 -3.32 -7.70 -14.42
CA VAL A 137 -4.49 -6.85 -14.72
C VAL A 137 -4.32 -5.46 -14.11
N VAL A 138 -4.72 -4.46 -14.88
CA VAL A 138 -4.86 -3.08 -14.41
C VAL A 138 -6.33 -2.77 -14.23
N TYR A 139 -6.70 -2.30 -13.04
CA TYR A 139 -8.06 -1.86 -12.76
C TYR A 139 -8.28 -0.45 -13.32
N SER A 140 -9.42 -0.24 -13.96
CA SER A 140 -9.77 1.05 -14.54
C SER A 140 -10.07 2.09 -13.46
N GLU A 141 -9.94 3.37 -13.83
CA GLU A 141 -10.33 4.48 -12.98
C GLU A 141 -11.78 4.35 -12.52
N GLU A 142 -12.69 3.98 -13.43
CA GLU A 142 -14.10 3.76 -13.10
C GLU A 142 -14.28 2.66 -12.05
N THR A 143 -13.52 1.57 -12.14
CA THR A 143 -13.55 0.48 -11.15
C THR A 143 -13.09 0.97 -9.78
N ILE A 144 -12.02 1.75 -9.72
CA ILE A 144 -11.50 2.31 -8.47
C ILE A 144 -12.48 3.34 -7.87
N GLN A 145 -13.11 4.16 -8.69
CA GLN A 145 -14.14 5.11 -8.23
C GLN A 145 -15.35 4.38 -7.64
N LYS A 146 -15.81 3.31 -8.29
CA LYS A 146 -16.90 2.47 -7.75
C LYS A 146 -16.52 1.78 -6.44
N LEU A 147 -15.29 1.28 -6.34
CA LEU A 147 -14.77 0.71 -5.09
C LEU A 147 -14.79 1.75 -3.97
N ALA A 148 -14.31 2.98 -4.23
CA ALA A 148 -14.34 4.07 -3.27
C ALA A 148 -15.77 4.40 -2.81
N ALA A 149 -16.73 4.44 -3.74
CA ALA A 149 -18.14 4.69 -3.42
C ALA A 149 -18.73 3.60 -2.50
N VAL A 150 -18.40 2.32 -2.76
CA VAL A 150 -18.81 1.20 -1.88
C VAL A 150 -18.23 1.37 -0.49
N LEU A 151 -16.93 1.74 -0.38
CA LEU A 151 -16.30 1.98 0.92
C LEU A 151 -16.96 3.13 1.69
N GLU A 152 -17.28 4.24 1.01
CA GLU A 152 -17.97 5.38 1.63
C GLU A 152 -19.37 5.00 2.16
N GLU A 153 -20.13 4.22 1.38
CA GLU A 153 -21.44 3.73 1.78
C GLU A 153 -21.33 2.83 3.03
N LYS A 154 -20.43 1.85 2.99
CA LYS A 154 -20.24 0.89 4.08
C LYS A 154 -19.70 1.50 5.36
N GLN A 155 -18.81 2.48 5.27
CA GLN A 155 -18.36 3.26 6.43
C GLN A 155 -19.53 3.99 7.11
N LYS A 156 -20.46 4.54 6.32
CA LYS A 156 -21.67 5.18 6.87
C LYS A 156 -22.62 4.15 7.48
N GLU A 157 -22.80 3.00 6.82
CA GLU A 157 -23.68 1.92 7.29
C GLU A 157 -23.24 1.37 8.65
N PHE A 158 -21.94 1.08 8.81
CA PHE A 158 -21.40 0.48 10.03
C PHE A 158 -20.89 1.47 11.08
N GLY A 159 -20.75 2.75 10.71
CA GLY A 159 -20.19 3.77 11.59
C GLY A 159 -18.70 3.56 11.90
N THR A 160 -17.98 2.86 11.03
CA THR A 160 -16.56 2.49 11.17
C THR A 160 -15.73 3.14 10.08
N GLN A 161 -14.42 3.25 10.29
CA GLN A 161 -13.48 3.71 9.29
C GLN A 161 -12.80 2.52 8.61
N ILE A 162 -12.82 2.48 7.27
CA ILE A 162 -12.18 1.44 6.46
C ILE A 162 -11.06 2.09 5.64
N TYR A 163 -9.83 1.58 5.81
CA TYR A 163 -8.66 2.10 5.13
C TYR A 163 -8.43 1.38 3.80
N LEU A 164 -8.18 2.14 2.74
CA LEU A 164 -7.73 1.60 1.45
C LEU A 164 -6.21 1.62 1.41
N ILE A 165 -5.59 0.45 1.32
CA ILE A 165 -4.16 0.27 1.16
C ILE A 165 -3.89 -0.04 -0.33
N ALA A 166 -3.29 0.90 -1.03
CA ALA A 166 -2.86 0.72 -2.42
C ALA A 166 -1.42 0.18 -2.44
N ASP A 167 -1.27 -1.07 -2.92
CA ASP A 167 0.04 -1.69 -3.14
C ASP A 167 0.41 -1.57 -4.62
N GLU A 168 1.34 -0.67 -4.95
CA GLU A 168 1.60 -0.22 -6.32
C GLU A 168 3.06 -0.43 -6.79
N PRO A 169 3.71 -1.57 -6.53
CA PRO A 169 5.11 -1.74 -6.92
C PRO A 169 5.32 -1.75 -8.44
N TYR A 170 4.26 -2.04 -9.21
CA TYR A 170 4.31 -2.18 -10.66
C TYR A 170 3.74 -0.98 -11.42
N ARG A 171 3.36 0.09 -10.74
CA ARG A 171 2.69 1.26 -11.34
C ARG A 171 3.44 1.84 -12.56
N GLU A 172 4.76 1.90 -12.49
CA GLU A 172 5.60 2.42 -13.57
C GLU A 172 5.84 1.42 -14.72
N LEU A 173 5.35 0.19 -14.60
CA LEU A 173 5.54 -0.89 -15.58
C LEU A 173 4.26 -1.21 -16.36
N ALA A 174 3.19 -0.44 -16.16
CA ALA A 174 1.97 -0.56 -16.97
C ALA A 174 2.18 0.07 -18.35
N TYR A 175 1.72 -0.62 -19.41
CA TYR A 175 1.87 -0.19 -20.81
C TYR A 175 0.52 0.24 -21.39
#